data_0469957d4b3189cf1a9627842fe0b66d
#
_entry.id   0469957d4b3189cf1a9627842fe0b66d
#
_cell.length_a   1.000
_cell.length_b   1.000
_cell.length_c   1.000
_cell.angle_alpha   90.00
_cell.angle_beta   90.00
_cell.angle_gamma   90.00
#
_symmetry.space_group_name_H-M   'P 1'
#
loop_
_entity.id
_entity.type
_entity.pdbx_description
1 polymer ?
#
loop_
_entity_poly.entity_id
_entity_poly.type
_entity_poly.pdbx_seq_one_letter_code
_entity_poly.pdbx_strand_id
1 'polypeptide(L)'
;STLFPYTTLFRSSLKEHEYNVAKIDNGEYLKVSAIYGANASGKTNVLQAFGYMRNRILKTDDSRKNTPMEENVFTYMINDDPISLEVEILAKNGKIYKYGFEVLKDNIISEWLFEKRVNKFYTIFERENNIVSLKNNNKTTEYANIDSRTLFLNIFSKIDSNNEDFNNVVTWFINANYLDLGNPLFENNINNRISLKILSDEKYKNELIRFIKTFESGIEGIKITPDSIEAVKNNNGVVKIELIHKGENGIIKALPLELESNGTRKMFHLFDFFMDALKFGMVLFIDELDAKLHPLLTRYIINLFHKEETNIGNGQLIYSTHDTVNLNKDTFRRDEIWFAEKDKDGISTIYSLSDYKIKDTKVRNDATYNKDYLSGRYGAIPVLEDFNIL
;
A
#
# COMPACT_ATOMS: atom_id res chain seq x y z
N SER A 1 19.51 -0.37 8.04
CA SER A 1 18.78 0.90 7.91
C SER A 1 17.29 0.63 7.93
N THR A 2 16.62 1.14 8.93
CA THR A 2 15.17 1.02 9.13
C THR A 2 14.46 1.83 8.06
N LEU A 3 13.86 1.16 7.07
CA LEU A 3 13.25 1.82 5.91
C LEU A 3 11.90 2.49 6.21
N PHE A 4 11.28 2.23 7.33
CA PHE A 4 10.14 2.97 7.87
C PHE A 4 10.18 2.97 9.39
N PRO A 5 10.58 4.05 10.03
CA PRO A 5 10.12 4.28 11.36
C PRO A 5 8.65 4.71 11.28
N TYR A 6 7.72 3.81 11.65
CA TYR A 6 6.32 4.15 11.94
C TYR A 6 5.34 4.33 10.78
N THR A 7 5.03 3.30 10.04
CA THR A 7 4.12 3.37 8.88
C THR A 7 2.62 3.36 9.19
N THR A 8 2.19 3.23 10.41
CA THR A 8 0.75 3.15 10.70
C THR A 8 0.24 4.08 11.78
N LEU A 9 1.11 4.76 12.53
CA LEU A 9 0.69 5.55 13.67
C LEU A 9 1.27 6.97 13.63
N PHE A 10 0.86 7.77 12.64
CA PHE A 10 1.19 9.18 12.63
C PHE A 10 0.27 9.92 13.59
N ARG A 11 0.77 10.23 14.78
CA ARG A 11 0.12 11.20 15.66
C ARG A 11 0.50 12.59 15.20
N SER A 12 -0.46 13.33 14.71
CA SER A 12 -0.25 14.74 14.39
C SER A 12 -0.80 15.64 15.49
N SER A 13 -0.01 16.63 15.87
CA SER A 13 -0.49 17.79 16.63
C SER A 13 -1.07 18.88 15.73
N LEU A 14 -1.18 18.63 14.43
CA LEU A 14 -1.68 19.59 13.45
C LEU A 14 -3.20 19.62 13.49
N LYS A 15 -3.77 20.81 13.60
CA LYS A 15 -5.24 21.04 13.57
C LYS A 15 -5.80 21.25 12.16
N GLU A 16 -4.96 21.06 11.13
CA GLU A 16 -5.36 21.23 9.74
C GLU A 16 -6.06 19.96 9.25
N HIS A 17 -7.15 20.11 8.48
CA HIS A 17 -7.85 18.98 7.84
C HIS A 17 -8.10 17.79 8.80
N GLU A 18 -8.78 18.01 9.91
CA GLU A 18 -9.06 16.94 10.89
C GLU A 18 -9.78 15.74 10.27
N TYR A 19 -10.51 15.93 9.17
CA TYR A 19 -11.18 14.86 8.43
C TYR A 19 -10.20 13.91 7.69
N ASN A 20 -8.93 14.30 7.48
CA ASN A 20 -7.89 13.43 6.91
C ASN A 20 -7.38 12.40 7.91
N VAL A 21 -7.82 12.48 9.16
CA VAL A 21 -7.37 11.61 10.25
C VAL A 21 -8.52 10.72 10.70
N ALA A 22 -8.25 9.42 10.87
CA ALA A 22 -9.14 8.50 11.53
C ALA A 22 -8.86 8.51 13.04
N LYS A 23 -9.87 8.79 13.84
CA LYS A 23 -9.80 8.73 15.30
C LYS A 23 -10.32 7.37 15.75
N ILE A 24 -9.42 6.48 16.16
CA ILE A 24 -9.75 5.12 16.57
C ILE A 24 -9.18 4.91 17.97
N ASP A 25 -10.04 4.58 18.94
CA ASP A 25 -9.69 4.46 20.36
C ASP A 25 -8.96 5.73 20.84
N ASN A 26 -7.73 5.58 21.33
CA ASN A 26 -6.89 6.69 21.81
C ASN A 26 -5.84 7.12 20.76
N GLY A 27 -6.00 6.75 19.49
CA GLY A 27 -5.05 7.03 18.42
C GLY A 27 -5.63 7.88 17.29
N GLU A 28 -4.76 8.64 16.65
CA GLU A 28 -5.05 9.39 15.42
C GLU A 28 -4.19 8.83 14.30
N TYR A 29 -4.82 8.40 13.20
CA TYR A 29 -4.17 7.71 12.09
C TYR A 29 -4.43 8.45 10.79
N LEU A 30 -3.40 8.70 10.00
CA LEU A 30 -3.56 9.30 8.68
C LEU A 30 -4.31 8.32 7.75
N LYS A 31 -5.31 8.83 7.06
CA LYS A 31 -6.07 8.08 6.06
C LYS A 31 -5.31 7.95 4.74
N VAL A 32 -4.43 8.92 4.44
CA VAL A 32 -3.65 8.96 3.22
C VAL A 32 -2.20 9.32 3.51
N SER A 33 -1.26 8.72 2.78
CA SER A 33 0.15 9.11 2.76
C SER A 33 0.68 9.08 1.33
N ALA A 34 1.15 10.22 0.82
CA ALA A 34 1.66 10.37 -0.53
C ALA A 34 3.19 10.52 -0.52
N ILE A 35 3.89 9.67 -1.29
CA ILE A 35 5.35 9.65 -1.38
C ILE A 35 5.78 10.28 -2.70
N TYR A 36 6.44 11.43 -2.61
CA TYR A 36 7.01 12.19 -3.73
C TYR A 36 8.52 11.96 -3.83
N GLY A 37 9.10 12.28 -4.97
CA GLY A 37 10.56 12.22 -5.17
C GLY A 37 10.91 12.04 -6.63
N ALA A 38 12.18 12.26 -6.96
CA ALA A 38 12.73 12.05 -8.29
C ALA A 38 12.63 10.60 -8.76
N ASN A 39 12.83 10.34 -10.06
CA ASN A 39 13.03 8.99 -10.56
C ASN A 39 14.25 8.36 -9.86
N ALA A 40 14.15 7.07 -9.57
CA ALA A 40 15.18 6.31 -8.86
C ALA A 40 15.53 6.82 -7.44
N SER A 41 14.70 7.67 -6.81
CA SER A 41 14.91 8.14 -5.43
C SER A 41 14.62 7.11 -4.36
N GLY A 42 14.01 5.97 -4.71
CA GLY A 42 13.67 4.88 -3.78
C GLY A 42 12.20 4.80 -3.37
N LYS A 43 11.28 5.60 -3.96
CA LYS A 43 9.82 5.51 -3.69
C LYS A 43 9.30 4.09 -3.85
N THR A 44 9.58 3.48 -5.01
CA THR A 44 9.20 2.10 -5.34
C THR A 44 9.80 1.10 -4.34
N ASN A 45 11.08 1.25 -3.98
CA ASN A 45 11.76 0.33 -3.06
C ASN A 45 11.07 0.25 -1.70
N VAL A 46 10.57 1.38 -1.22
CA VAL A 46 9.84 1.47 0.03
C VAL A 46 8.53 0.66 -0.03
N LEU A 47 7.74 0.85 -1.07
CA LEU A 47 6.48 0.13 -1.23
C LEU A 47 6.72 -1.36 -1.54
N GLN A 48 7.74 -1.68 -2.33
CA GLN A 48 8.17 -3.06 -2.59
C GLN A 48 8.66 -3.77 -1.33
N ALA A 49 9.32 -3.07 -0.40
CA ALA A 49 9.71 -3.63 0.89
C ALA A 49 8.50 -4.15 1.67
N PHE A 50 7.39 -3.39 1.68
CA PHE A 50 6.13 -3.87 2.24
C PHE A 50 5.57 -5.08 1.46
N GLY A 51 5.56 -5.00 0.13
CA GLY A 51 5.12 -6.11 -0.75
C GLY A 51 5.90 -7.40 -0.48
N TYR A 52 7.22 -7.29 -0.30
CA TYR A 52 8.07 -8.41 0.07
C TYR A 52 7.71 -8.97 1.46
N MET A 53 7.62 -8.11 2.48
CA MET A 53 7.25 -8.52 3.84
C MET A 53 5.93 -9.30 3.83
N ARG A 54 4.91 -8.75 3.17
CA ARG A 54 3.61 -9.39 2.99
C ARG A 54 3.71 -10.75 2.28
N ASN A 55 4.47 -10.81 1.20
CA ASN A 55 4.66 -12.06 0.45
C ASN A 55 5.36 -13.13 1.28
N ARG A 56 6.38 -12.76 2.07
CA ARG A 56 7.08 -13.70 2.98
C ARG A 56 6.13 -14.27 4.05
N ILE A 57 5.19 -13.46 4.54
CA ILE A 57 4.20 -13.88 5.54
C ILE A 57 3.11 -14.76 4.92
N LEU A 58 2.62 -14.44 3.72
CA LEU A 58 1.46 -15.12 3.14
C LEU A 58 1.79 -16.33 2.28
N LYS A 59 3.00 -16.42 1.72
CA LYS A 59 3.39 -17.56 0.86
C LYS A 59 3.91 -18.72 1.70
N THR A 60 3.39 -19.90 1.41
CA THR A 60 3.85 -21.17 1.98
C THR A 60 4.92 -21.83 1.10
N ASP A 61 5.72 -22.71 1.70
CA ASP A 61 6.99 -23.34 1.32
C ASP A 61 7.39 -23.52 -0.15
N ASP A 62 6.53 -23.93 -1.08
CA ASP A 62 6.97 -24.26 -2.44
C ASP A 62 7.06 -23.06 -3.40
N SER A 63 6.42 -21.96 -3.09
CA SER A 63 6.44 -20.76 -3.94
C SER A 63 7.60 -19.79 -3.63
N ARG A 64 8.42 -20.08 -2.62
CA ARG A 64 9.51 -19.20 -2.15
C ARG A 64 10.74 -19.22 -3.04
N LYS A 65 10.94 -20.30 -3.81
CA LYS A 65 12.12 -20.50 -4.66
C LYS A 65 12.30 -19.42 -5.76
N ASN A 66 11.28 -18.59 -5.98
CA ASN A 66 11.24 -17.61 -7.06
C ASN A 66 10.88 -16.18 -6.60
N THR A 67 11.12 -15.82 -5.34
CA THR A 67 10.90 -14.43 -4.91
C THR A 67 12.28 -13.76 -4.77
N PRO A 68 12.74 -13.03 -5.80
CA PRO A 68 14.07 -12.46 -5.79
C PRO A 68 14.10 -11.22 -4.90
N MET A 69 14.49 -11.37 -3.64
CA MET A 69 14.94 -10.22 -2.88
C MET A 69 16.44 -9.98 -3.05
N GLU A 70 17.17 -10.98 -3.52
CA GLU A 70 18.58 -10.84 -3.87
C GLU A 70 18.81 -9.74 -4.92
N GLU A 71 17.85 -9.49 -5.82
CA GLU A 71 17.94 -8.45 -6.84
C GLU A 71 17.67 -7.02 -6.31
N ASN A 72 17.02 -6.88 -5.14
CA ASN A 72 16.67 -5.58 -4.54
C ASN A 72 17.57 -5.16 -3.38
N VAL A 73 18.58 -5.96 -3.06
CA VAL A 73 19.61 -5.56 -2.11
C VAL A 73 20.41 -4.42 -2.73
N PHE A 74 20.65 -3.37 -1.96
CA PHE A 74 21.46 -2.25 -2.39
C PHE A 74 22.82 -2.74 -2.89
N THR A 75 23.00 -2.80 -4.20
CA THR A 75 24.13 -3.42 -4.91
C THR A 75 25.48 -2.79 -4.55
N TYR A 76 25.47 -1.60 -3.96
CA TYR A 76 26.69 -0.87 -3.57
C TYR A 76 27.08 -1.07 -2.09
N MET A 77 26.33 -1.87 -1.32
CA MET A 77 26.76 -2.25 0.02
C MET A 77 27.95 -3.20 -0.04
N ILE A 78 29.03 -2.80 0.59
CA ILE A 78 30.27 -3.60 0.69
C ILE A 78 30.14 -4.69 1.76
N ASN A 79 29.18 -4.54 2.67
CA ASN A 79 28.97 -5.45 3.79
C ASN A 79 27.71 -6.30 3.56
N ASP A 80 27.81 -7.59 3.94
CA ASP A 80 26.66 -8.51 4.04
C ASP A 80 25.78 -8.15 5.26
N ASP A 81 25.23 -6.94 5.30
CA ASP A 81 24.32 -6.54 6.38
C ASP A 81 22.91 -7.07 6.12
N PRO A 82 22.20 -7.54 7.15
CA PRO A 82 20.83 -8.02 6.98
C PRO A 82 19.86 -6.87 6.62
N ILE A 83 18.84 -7.21 5.84
CA ILE A 83 17.72 -6.31 5.58
C ILE A 83 16.76 -6.44 6.75
N SER A 84 16.50 -5.32 7.43
CA SER A 84 15.54 -5.24 8.54
C SER A 84 14.23 -4.64 8.06
N LEU A 85 13.12 -5.33 8.33
CA LEU A 85 11.76 -4.93 7.99
C LEU A 85 10.88 -4.97 9.24
N GLU A 86 10.21 -3.86 9.53
CA GLU A 86 9.33 -3.75 10.70
C GLU A 86 8.08 -2.94 10.37
N VAL A 87 6.95 -3.32 10.94
CA VAL A 87 5.68 -2.59 10.84
C VAL A 87 4.97 -2.56 12.19
N GLU A 88 4.39 -1.42 12.53
CA GLU A 88 3.45 -1.28 13.64
C GLU A 88 2.03 -1.26 13.06
N ILE A 89 1.16 -2.13 13.53
CA ILE A 89 -0.19 -2.34 13.00
C ILE A 89 -1.25 -2.21 14.10
N LEU A 90 -2.40 -1.63 13.76
CA LEU A 90 -3.62 -1.72 14.55
C LEU A 90 -4.46 -2.87 14.00
N ALA A 91 -4.65 -3.91 14.80
CA ALA A 91 -5.43 -5.09 14.42
C ALA A 91 -6.93 -4.90 14.74
N LYS A 92 -7.78 -5.76 14.17
CA LYS A 92 -9.25 -5.69 14.34
C LYS A 92 -9.72 -5.86 15.78
N ASN A 93 -8.92 -6.48 16.65
CA ASN A 93 -9.19 -6.60 18.07
C ASN A 93 -8.86 -5.34 18.90
N GLY A 94 -8.49 -4.24 18.24
CA GLY A 94 -8.09 -2.98 18.88
C GLY A 94 -6.67 -2.97 19.46
N LYS A 95 -5.94 -4.10 19.40
CA LYS A 95 -4.55 -4.16 19.87
C LYS A 95 -3.60 -3.61 18.80
N ILE A 96 -2.52 -3.00 19.27
CA ILE A 96 -1.41 -2.55 18.43
C ILE A 96 -0.28 -3.57 18.55
N TYR A 97 0.17 -4.07 17.42
CA TYR A 97 1.30 -4.97 17.33
C TYR A 97 2.44 -4.32 16.57
N LYS A 98 3.67 -4.70 16.95
CA LYS A 98 4.88 -4.41 16.21
C LYS A 98 5.49 -5.74 15.78
N TYR A 99 5.54 -5.97 14.49
CA TYR A 99 6.09 -7.18 13.89
C TYR A 99 7.22 -6.84 12.92
N GLY A 100 8.29 -7.61 12.99
CA GLY A 100 9.40 -7.44 12.10
C GLY A 100 10.31 -8.67 12.02
N PHE A 101 11.22 -8.63 11.05
CA PHE A 101 12.26 -9.63 10.88
C PHE A 101 13.48 -9.06 10.14
N GLU A 102 14.60 -9.72 10.32
CA GLU A 102 15.83 -9.48 9.57
C GLU A 102 16.16 -10.68 8.70
N VAL A 103 16.53 -10.41 7.45
CA VAL A 103 16.88 -11.44 6.47
C VAL A 103 18.24 -11.16 5.84
N LEU A 104 19.06 -12.20 5.76
CA LEU A 104 20.36 -12.18 5.07
C LEU A 104 20.45 -13.41 4.17
N LYS A 105 20.67 -13.20 2.86
CA LYS A 105 20.78 -14.29 1.88
C LYS A 105 19.66 -15.33 2.03
N ASP A 106 18.41 -14.87 2.09
CA ASP A 106 17.20 -15.68 2.25
C ASP A 106 17.01 -16.35 3.63
N ASN A 107 17.97 -16.25 4.55
CA ASN A 107 17.84 -16.75 5.91
C ASN A 107 17.30 -15.68 6.86
N ILE A 108 16.35 -16.06 7.70
CA ILE A 108 15.85 -15.22 8.79
C ILE A 108 16.87 -15.23 9.91
N ILE A 109 17.46 -14.07 10.18
CA ILE A 109 18.46 -13.88 11.23
C ILE A 109 17.78 -13.58 12.56
N SER A 110 16.78 -12.69 12.52
CA SER A 110 15.94 -12.37 13.67
C SER A 110 14.48 -12.18 13.26
N GLU A 111 13.56 -12.39 14.20
CA GLU A 111 12.12 -12.16 14.00
C GLU A 111 11.50 -11.82 15.34
N TRP A 112 10.57 -10.88 15.36
CA TRP A 112 9.95 -10.45 16.60
C TRP A 112 8.48 -10.08 16.43
N LEU A 113 7.72 -10.27 17.51
CA LEU A 113 6.35 -9.79 17.66
C LEU A 113 6.16 -9.21 19.06
N PHE A 114 5.73 -7.97 19.11
CA PHE A 114 5.41 -7.25 20.34
C PHE A 114 3.95 -6.77 20.33
N GLU A 115 3.33 -6.75 21.49
CA GLU A 115 2.04 -6.10 21.75
C GLU A 115 2.27 -4.78 22.48
N LYS A 116 1.63 -3.69 22.04
CA LYS A 116 1.66 -2.41 22.74
C LYS A 116 0.57 -2.38 23.80
N ARG A 117 0.97 -2.18 25.06
CA ARG A 117 0.06 -1.96 26.18
C ARG A 117 0.35 -0.58 26.76
N VAL A 118 -0.65 0.31 26.72
CA VAL A 118 -0.51 1.71 27.09
C VAL A 118 0.62 2.36 26.26
N ASN A 119 1.81 2.56 26.81
CA ASN A 119 2.93 3.22 26.15
C ASN A 119 4.19 2.32 26.03
N LYS A 120 4.06 1.01 26.31
CA LYS A 120 5.20 0.06 26.27
C LYS A 120 4.88 -1.12 25.38
N PHE A 121 5.91 -1.64 24.73
CA PHE A 121 5.86 -2.88 23.98
C PHE A 121 6.23 -4.05 24.87
N TYR A 122 5.44 -5.12 24.81
CA TYR A 122 5.63 -6.39 25.51
C TYR A 122 5.90 -7.48 24.48
N THR A 123 6.94 -8.24 24.71
CA THR A 123 7.33 -9.34 23.83
C THR A 123 6.27 -10.44 23.85
N ILE A 124 5.80 -10.82 22.67
CA ILE A 124 5.05 -12.05 22.45
C ILE A 124 6.04 -13.14 22.06
N PHE A 125 6.88 -12.92 21.05
CA PHE A 125 8.02 -13.78 20.78
C PHE A 125 9.20 -12.99 20.22
N GLU A 126 10.38 -13.55 20.38
CA GLU A 126 11.63 -13.13 19.76
C GLU A 126 12.35 -14.36 19.24
N ARG A 127 12.96 -14.24 18.06
CA ARG A 127 13.76 -15.26 17.41
C ARG A 127 15.15 -14.72 17.11
N GLU A 128 16.14 -15.54 17.43
CA GLU A 128 17.52 -15.35 16.98
C GLU A 128 17.98 -16.63 16.25
N ASN A 129 18.28 -16.51 14.98
CA ASN A 129 18.64 -17.63 14.10
C ASN A 129 17.59 -18.76 14.16
N ASN A 130 17.94 -19.91 14.71
CA ASN A 130 17.08 -21.10 14.75
C ASN A 130 16.39 -21.32 16.10
N ILE A 131 16.49 -20.35 17.03
CA ILE A 131 15.91 -20.42 18.37
C ILE A 131 14.84 -19.35 18.54
N VAL A 132 13.67 -19.74 19.00
CA VAL A 132 12.56 -18.84 19.27
C VAL A 132 12.19 -18.92 20.74
N SER A 133 12.06 -17.77 21.38
CA SER A 133 11.55 -17.60 22.73
C SER A 133 10.13 -17.04 22.68
N LEU A 134 9.13 -17.88 22.93
CA LEU A 134 7.71 -17.49 23.00
C LEU A 134 7.34 -17.20 24.46
N LYS A 135 6.80 -16.00 24.72
CA LYS A 135 6.33 -15.58 26.04
C LYS A 135 4.82 -15.74 26.13
N ASN A 136 4.38 -16.54 27.11
CA ASN A 136 2.97 -16.69 27.45
C ASN A 136 2.79 -16.42 28.95
N ASN A 137 2.25 -15.24 29.28
CA ASN A 137 2.17 -14.72 30.66
C ASN A 137 3.57 -14.73 31.33
N ASN A 138 3.76 -15.52 32.39
CA ASN A 138 5.01 -15.59 33.13
C ASN A 138 5.90 -16.78 32.72
N LYS A 139 5.55 -17.48 31.62
CA LYS A 139 6.33 -18.62 31.11
C LYS A 139 6.96 -18.28 29.80
N THR A 140 8.21 -18.68 29.61
CA THR A 140 8.91 -18.66 28.34
C THR A 140 9.03 -20.09 27.84
N THR A 141 8.62 -20.33 26.61
CA THR A 141 8.80 -21.60 25.91
C THR A 141 9.81 -21.39 24.81
N GLU A 142 10.85 -22.22 24.77
CA GLU A 142 11.84 -22.16 23.72
C GLU A 142 11.57 -23.23 22.66
N TYR A 143 11.66 -22.83 21.41
CA TYR A 143 11.61 -23.70 20.24
C TYR A 143 12.96 -23.64 19.55
N ALA A 144 13.60 -24.80 19.41
CA ALA A 144 14.89 -24.93 18.75
C ALA A 144 14.74 -25.57 17.36
N ASN A 145 15.78 -25.42 16.52
CA ASN A 145 15.85 -26.01 15.18
C ASN A 145 14.73 -25.51 14.23
N ILE A 146 14.31 -24.25 14.38
CA ILE A 146 13.40 -23.62 13.45
C ILE A 146 14.11 -23.43 12.11
N ASP A 147 13.43 -23.80 11.02
CA ASP A 147 13.96 -23.62 9.67
C ASP A 147 14.34 -22.16 9.41
N SER A 148 15.57 -21.92 8.95
CA SER A 148 16.12 -20.59 8.76
C SER A 148 15.41 -19.78 7.67
N ARG A 149 14.69 -20.42 6.76
CA ARG A 149 13.98 -19.76 5.65
C ARG A 149 12.52 -19.44 5.94
N THR A 150 11.98 -20.02 7.02
CA THR A 150 10.55 -19.90 7.35
C THR A 150 10.36 -18.94 8.55
N LEU A 151 9.43 -18.02 8.43
CA LEU A 151 9.03 -17.14 9.53
C LEU A 151 8.31 -17.96 10.61
N PHE A 152 8.65 -17.72 11.88
CA PHE A 152 7.99 -18.37 13.01
C PHE A 152 6.51 -18.00 13.08
N LEU A 153 6.15 -16.76 12.70
CA LEU A 153 4.77 -16.33 12.58
C LEU A 153 3.95 -17.32 11.72
N ASN A 154 4.52 -17.80 10.59
CA ASN A 154 3.84 -18.74 9.70
C ASN A 154 3.76 -20.15 10.27
N ILE A 155 4.79 -20.58 10.96
CA ILE A 155 4.85 -21.91 11.56
C ILE A 155 3.83 -21.98 12.71
N PHE A 156 3.88 -21.01 13.60
CA PHE A 156 3.10 -21.04 14.83
C PHE A 156 1.60 -20.82 14.58
N SER A 157 1.22 -19.97 13.63
CA SER A 157 -0.18 -19.80 13.25
C SER A 157 -0.84 -21.08 12.71
N LYS A 158 -0.04 -22.05 12.20
CA LYS A 158 -0.52 -23.36 11.77
C LYS A 158 -0.57 -24.37 12.94
N ILE A 159 0.37 -24.28 13.88
CA ILE A 159 0.44 -25.17 15.05
C ILE A 159 -0.64 -24.84 16.06
N ASP A 160 -0.84 -23.56 16.35
CA ASP A 160 -1.85 -23.04 17.27
C ASP A 160 -2.77 -22.06 16.53
N SER A 161 -3.71 -22.64 15.76
CA SER A 161 -4.70 -21.88 14.98
C SER A 161 -5.65 -21.05 15.84
N ASN A 162 -5.66 -21.24 17.15
CA ASN A 162 -6.50 -20.47 18.09
C ASN A 162 -5.73 -19.30 18.73
N ASN A 163 -4.44 -19.15 18.46
CA ASN A 163 -3.68 -18.05 19.02
C ASN A 163 -4.11 -16.72 18.41
N GLU A 164 -4.78 -15.91 19.25
CA GLU A 164 -5.40 -14.67 18.81
C GLU A 164 -4.37 -13.66 18.29
N ASP A 165 -3.22 -13.50 18.95
CA ASP A 165 -2.22 -12.49 18.60
C ASP A 165 -1.59 -12.80 17.22
N PHE A 166 -1.21 -14.05 16.97
CA PHE A 166 -0.66 -14.47 15.68
C PHE A 166 -1.70 -14.35 14.55
N ASN A 167 -2.93 -14.79 14.81
CA ASN A 167 -4.01 -14.72 13.82
C ASN A 167 -4.37 -13.28 13.45
N ASN A 168 -4.39 -12.37 14.40
CA ASN A 168 -4.66 -10.96 14.13
C ASN A 168 -3.57 -10.32 13.26
N VAL A 169 -2.30 -10.62 13.50
CA VAL A 169 -1.19 -10.13 12.68
C VAL A 169 -1.25 -10.71 11.27
N VAL A 170 -1.41 -12.03 11.11
CA VAL A 170 -1.54 -12.67 9.77
C VAL A 170 -2.75 -12.12 9.03
N THR A 171 -3.90 -11.98 9.69
CA THR A 171 -5.13 -11.44 9.09
C THR A 171 -4.94 -10.01 8.62
N TRP A 172 -4.19 -9.19 9.36
CA TRP A 172 -3.88 -7.84 8.92
C TRP A 172 -3.09 -7.85 7.60
N PHE A 173 -2.06 -8.71 7.47
CA PHE A 173 -1.30 -8.84 6.23
C PHE A 173 -2.12 -9.42 5.06
N ILE A 174 -3.08 -10.31 5.33
CA ILE A 174 -4.03 -10.80 4.31
C ILE A 174 -4.83 -9.62 3.75
N ASN A 175 -5.29 -8.73 4.62
CA ASN A 175 -6.15 -7.60 4.29
C ASN A 175 -5.36 -6.36 3.78
N ALA A 176 -4.06 -6.30 3.96
CA ALA A 176 -3.23 -5.25 3.38
C ALA A 176 -2.84 -5.61 1.94
N ASN A 177 -3.13 -4.72 0.98
CA ASN A 177 -2.84 -4.97 -0.42
C ASN A 177 -1.67 -4.10 -0.92
N TYR A 178 -0.82 -4.69 -1.76
CA TYR A 178 0.23 -3.98 -2.49
C TYR A 178 -0.01 -4.10 -3.99
N LEU A 179 -0.04 -2.97 -4.67
CA LEU A 179 -0.27 -2.84 -6.12
C LEU A 179 0.88 -2.06 -6.75
N ASP A 180 1.63 -2.71 -7.63
CA ASP A 180 2.72 -2.11 -8.40
C ASP A 180 2.19 -1.72 -9.80
N LEU A 181 1.60 -0.52 -9.91
CA LEU A 181 1.00 -0.05 -11.16
C LEU A 181 2.03 0.52 -12.15
N GLY A 182 3.26 0.74 -11.69
CA GLY A 182 4.40 1.07 -12.55
C GLY A 182 4.96 -0.15 -13.30
N ASN A 183 4.68 -1.37 -12.84
CA ASN A 183 5.14 -2.60 -13.45
C ASN A 183 4.11 -3.13 -14.48
N PRO A 184 4.43 -3.17 -15.79
CA PRO A 184 3.50 -3.62 -16.82
C PRO A 184 3.00 -5.06 -16.63
N LEU A 185 3.82 -5.97 -16.09
CA LEU A 185 3.41 -7.35 -15.84
C LEU A 185 2.38 -7.43 -14.72
N PHE A 186 2.58 -6.62 -13.66
CA PHE A 186 1.64 -6.56 -12.56
C PHE A 186 0.33 -5.89 -13.00
N GLU A 187 0.40 -4.80 -13.76
CA GLU A 187 -0.77 -4.13 -14.34
C GLU A 187 -1.57 -5.08 -15.23
N ASN A 188 -0.91 -5.87 -16.08
CA ASN A 188 -1.59 -6.87 -16.90
C ASN A 188 -2.30 -7.95 -16.05
N ASN A 189 -1.69 -8.38 -14.96
CA ASN A 189 -2.32 -9.34 -14.04
C ASN A 189 -3.57 -8.77 -13.38
N ILE A 190 -3.55 -7.48 -12.99
CA ILE A 190 -4.73 -6.79 -12.44
C ILE A 190 -5.81 -6.66 -13.52
N ASN A 191 -5.45 -6.26 -14.73
CA ASN A 191 -6.37 -6.08 -15.85
C ASN A 191 -7.05 -7.38 -16.27
N ASN A 192 -6.43 -8.53 -16.02
CA ASN A 192 -7.02 -9.85 -16.27
C ASN A 192 -7.85 -10.37 -15.08
N ARG A 193 -7.81 -9.67 -13.92
CA ARG A 193 -8.57 -10.05 -12.74
C ARG A 193 -9.95 -9.40 -12.78
N ILE A 194 -10.97 -10.23 -12.93
CA ILE A 194 -12.37 -9.80 -12.83
C ILE A 194 -12.95 -10.35 -11.53
N SER A 195 -13.58 -9.47 -10.78
CA SER A 195 -14.28 -9.87 -9.57
C SER A 195 -15.49 -10.75 -9.91
N LEU A 196 -15.55 -11.95 -9.32
CA LEU A 196 -16.71 -12.81 -9.49
C LEU A 196 -18.00 -12.20 -8.91
N LYS A 197 -17.90 -11.20 -8.03
CA LYS A 197 -19.05 -10.44 -7.51
C LYS A 197 -19.85 -9.79 -8.63
N ILE A 198 -19.19 -9.40 -9.74
CA ILE A 198 -19.85 -8.77 -10.89
C ILE A 198 -20.86 -9.69 -11.58
N LEU A 199 -20.70 -11.02 -11.43
CA LEU A 199 -21.59 -12.01 -12.05
C LEU A 199 -22.83 -12.33 -11.21
N SER A 200 -22.77 -12.17 -9.89
CA SER A 200 -23.78 -12.69 -8.96
C SER A 200 -24.35 -11.64 -8.00
N ASP A 201 -23.75 -10.46 -7.91
CA ASP A 201 -24.16 -9.41 -6.96
C ASP A 201 -24.59 -8.13 -7.70
N GLU A 202 -25.90 -7.95 -7.86
CA GLU A 202 -26.46 -6.75 -8.52
C GLU A 202 -26.19 -5.48 -7.73
N LYS A 203 -26.04 -5.54 -6.40
CA LYS A 203 -25.67 -4.37 -5.60
C LYS A 203 -24.26 -3.93 -5.93
N TYR A 204 -23.32 -4.87 -5.97
CA TYR A 204 -21.95 -4.63 -6.38
C TYR A 204 -21.86 -4.01 -7.79
N LYS A 205 -22.57 -4.58 -8.75
CA LYS A 205 -22.63 -4.09 -10.13
C LYS A 205 -23.15 -2.65 -10.21
N ASN A 206 -24.21 -2.35 -9.48
CA ASN A 206 -24.77 -0.98 -9.40
C ASN A 206 -23.81 0.01 -8.72
N GLU A 207 -23.05 -0.41 -7.72
CA GLU A 207 -22.02 0.41 -7.09
C GLU A 207 -20.88 0.70 -8.06
N LEU A 208 -20.41 -0.30 -8.81
CA LEU A 208 -19.39 -0.14 -9.84
C LEU A 208 -19.84 0.82 -10.95
N ILE A 209 -21.07 0.67 -11.45
CA ILE A 209 -21.63 1.58 -12.45
C ILE A 209 -21.67 3.02 -11.91
N ARG A 210 -22.16 3.22 -10.69
CA ARG A 210 -22.18 4.54 -10.05
C ARG A 210 -20.78 5.13 -9.90
N PHE A 211 -19.81 4.31 -9.51
CA PHE A 211 -18.43 4.73 -9.38
C PHE A 211 -17.87 5.20 -10.73
N ILE A 212 -18.04 4.42 -11.81
CA ILE A 212 -17.56 4.79 -13.15
C ILE A 212 -18.25 6.07 -13.65
N LYS A 213 -19.54 6.22 -13.44
CA LYS A 213 -20.32 7.42 -13.83
C LYS A 213 -19.82 8.71 -13.17
N THR A 214 -19.10 8.65 -12.07
CA THR A 214 -18.57 9.87 -11.42
C THR A 214 -17.49 10.56 -12.25
N PHE A 215 -16.82 9.84 -13.15
CA PHE A 215 -15.75 10.38 -13.99
C PHE A 215 -15.96 10.14 -15.48
N GLU A 216 -16.93 9.30 -15.86
CA GLU A 216 -17.25 8.95 -17.25
C GLU A 216 -18.77 9.09 -17.46
N SER A 217 -19.21 10.30 -17.73
CA SER A 217 -20.66 10.67 -17.75
C SER A 217 -21.46 10.00 -18.87
N GLY A 218 -20.80 9.52 -19.92
CA GLY A 218 -21.44 8.85 -21.07
C GLY A 218 -21.84 7.39 -20.79
N ILE A 219 -21.39 6.80 -19.70
CA ILE A 219 -21.68 5.40 -19.38
C ILE A 219 -23.01 5.27 -18.67
N GLU A 220 -23.91 4.43 -19.19
CA GLU A 220 -25.22 4.15 -18.61
C GLU A 220 -25.30 2.83 -17.89
N GLY A 221 -24.44 1.84 -18.21
CA GLY A 221 -24.49 0.53 -17.61
C GLY A 221 -23.32 -0.36 -17.98
N ILE A 222 -23.42 -1.61 -17.52
CA ILE A 222 -22.45 -2.68 -17.80
C ILE A 222 -23.20 -3.89 -18.30
N LYS A 223 -22.75 -4.45 -19.42
CA LYS A 223 -23.22 -5.75 -19.95
C LYS A 223 -22.10 -6.77 -19.72
N ILE A 224 -22.48 -7.91 -19.17
CA ILE A 224 -21.56 -9.00 -18.81
C ILE A 224 -22.04 -10.26 -19.49
N THR A 225 -21.15 -10.90 -20.24
CA THR A 225 -21.44 -12.14 -20.96
C THR A 225 -20.36 -13.17 -20.54
N PRO A 226 -20.65 -14.09 -19.62
CA PRO A 226 -19.74 -15.18 -19.28
C PRO A 226 -19.88 -16.32 -20.33
N ASP A 227 -18.77 -16.97 -20.64
CA ASP A 227 -18.80 -18.18 -21.49
C ASP A 227 -19.60 -19.30 -20.82
N SER A 228 -19.29 -19.58 -19.55
CA SER A 228 -20.11 -20.30 -18.59
C SER A 228 -19.74 -19.90 -17.17
N ILE A 229 -20.71 -19.88 -16.24
CA ILE A 229 -20.45 -19.54 -14.84
C ILE A 229 -19.52 -20.58 -14.20
N GLU A 230 -19.62 -21.85 -14.56
CA GLU A 230 -18.77 -22.92 -14.06
C GLU A 230 -17.33 -22.82 -14.58
N ALA A 231 -17.15 -22.52 -15.86
CA ALA A 231 -15.82 -22.32 -16.45
C ALA A 231 -15.11 -21.11 -15.80
N VAL A 232 -15.84 -20.02 -15.56
CA VAL A 232 -15.28 -18.82 -14.90
C VAL A 232 -14.88 -19.12 -13.45
N LYS A 233 -15.71 -19.85 -12.70
CA LYS A 233 -15.39 -20.28 -11.32
C LYS A 233 -14.14 -21.15 -11.24
N ASN A 234 -13.86 -21.92 -12.27
CA ASN A 234 -12.72 -22.82 -12.36
C ASN A 234 -11.48 -22.16 -13.02
N ASN A 235 -11.47 -20.85 -13.21
CA ASN A 235 -10.43 -20.07 -13.91
C ASN A 235 -10.17 -20.47 -15.37
N ASN A 236 -11.12 -21.18 -16.01
CA ASN A 236 -11.02 -21.66 -17.39
C ASN A 236 -11.98 -20.93 -18.35
N GLY A 237 -12.76 -19.97 -17.86
CA GLY A 237 -13.73 -19.23 -18.65
C GLY A 237 -13.37 -17.76 -18.84
N VAL A 238 -13.78 -17.21 -19.97
CA VAL A 238 -13.63 -15.77 -20.28
C VAL A 238 -14.91 -15.05 -19.92
N VAL A 239 -14.78 -13.90 -19.28
CA VAL A 239 -15.88 -12.98 -19.01
C VAL A 239 -15.72 -11.78 -19.93
N LYS A 240 -16.64 -11.61 -20.85
CA LYS A 240 -16.69 -10.42 -21.69
C LYS A 240 -17.45 -9.30 -20.95
N ILE A 241 -16.81 -8.18 -20.77
CA ILE A 241 -17.37 -6.98 -20.15
C ILE A 241 -17.47 -5.88 -21.21
N GLU A 242 -18.66 -5.31 -21.33
CA GLU A 242 -18.95 -4.20 -22.22
C GLU A 242 -19.57 -3.07 -21.41
N LEU A 243 -19.03 -1.82 -21.53
CA LEU A 243 -19.66 -0.64 -20.98
C LEU A 243 -20.69 -0.10 -21.94
N ILE A 244 -21.86 0.25 -21.43
CA ILE A 244 -22.98 0.75 -22.24
C ILE A 244 -22.90 2.27 -22.25
N HIS A 245 -22.62 2.85 -23.43
CA HIS A 245 -22.55 4.27 -23.65
C HIS A 245 -23.84 4.81 -24.27
N LYS A 246 -24.25 5.99 -23.82
CA LYS A 246 -25.31 6.78 -24.44
C LYS A 246 -24.69 7.94 -25.20
N GLY A 247 -24.79 7.86 -26.51
CA GLY A 247 -24.33 8.90 -27.42
C GLY A 247 -25.41 9.95 -27.73
N GLU A 248 -25.12 10.82 -28.68
CA GLU A 248 -26.07 11.81 -29.17
C GLU A 248 -27.35 11.15 -29.71
N ASN A 249 -28.45 11.85 -29.61
CA ASN A 249 -29.78 11.38 -30.04
C ASN A 249 -30.27 10.09 -29.34
N GLY A 250 -29.71 9.74 -28.15
CA GLY A 250 -30.12 8.57 -27.42
C GLY A 250 -29.62 7.23 -28.00
N ILE A 251 -28.65 7.25 -28.91
CA ILE A 251 -28.02 6.04 -29.43
C ILE A 251 -27.26 5.33 -28.30
N ILE A 252 -27.60 4.07 -28.07
CA ILE A 252 -26.95 3.22 -27.08
C ILE A 252 -25.97 2.29 -27.79
N LYS A 253 -24.72 2.28 -27.38
CA LYS A 253 -23.69 1.34 -27.85
C LYS A 253 -22.99 0.69 -26.69
N ALA A 254 -22.71 -0.62 -26.83
CA ALA A 254 -21.83 -1.36 -25.92
C ALA A 254 -20.42 -1.37 -26.48
N LEU A 255 -19.45 -0.95 -25.67
CA LEU A 255 -18.03 -0.94 -26.00
C LEU A 255 -17.32 -1.94 -25.09
N PRO A 256 -16.53 -2.90 -25.65
CA PRO A 256 -15.70 -3.80 -24.86
C PRO A 256 -14.77 -3.03 -23.92
N LEU A 257 -14.59 -3.53 -22.70
CA LEU A 257 -13.75 -2.88 -21.68
C LEU A 257 -12.31 -2.65 -22.16
N GLU A 258 -11.79 -3.54 -22.99
CA GLU A 258 -10.44 -3.46 -23.59
C GLU A 258 -10.29 -2.25 -24.52
N LEU A 259 -11.38 -1.75 -25.08
CA LEU A 259 -11.41 -0.58 -25.97
C LEU A 259 -11.69 0.74 -25.25
N GLU A 260 -11.96 0.69 -23.95
CA GLU A 260 -12.11 1.88 -23.13
C GLU A 260 -10.79 2.61 -22.92
N SER A 261 -10.88 3.87 -22.46
CA SER A 261 -9.70 4.65 -22.10
C SER A 261 -8.85 3.93 -21.02
N ASN A 262 -7.54 4.16 -21.04
CA ASN A 262 -6.65 3.58 -20.02
C ASN A 262 -7.09 3.95 -18.60
N GLY A 263 -7.55 5.18 -18.40
CA GLY A 263 -8.05 5.66 -17.12
C GLY A 263 -9.31 4.90 -16.67
N THR A 264 -10.29 4.74 -17.55
CA THR A 264 -11.54 4.02 -17.30
C THR A 264 -11.25 2.56 -16.95
N ARG A 265 -10.39 1.87 -17.72
CA ARG A 265 -9.97 0.50 -17.44
C ARG A 265 -9.28 0.37 -16.10
N LYS A 266 -8.32 1.25 -15.81
CA LYS A 266 -7.60 1.26 -14.54
C LYS A 266 -8.56 1.44 -13.36
N MET A 267 -9.44 2.40 -13.42
CA MET A 267 -10.44 2.65 -12.37
C MET A 267 -11.39 1.47 -12.20
N PHE A 268 -11.80 0.82 -13.29
CA PHE A 268 -12.62 -0.39 -13.25
C PHE A 268 -11.93 -1.51 -12.45
N HIS A 269 -10.69 -1.80 -12.75
CA HIS A 269 -9.94 -2.89 -12.11
C HIS A 269 -9.51 -2.57 -10.67
N LEU A 270 -9.36 -1.29 -10.32
CA LEU A 270 -9.04 -0.86 -8.96
C LEU A 270 -10.27 -0.77 -8.05
N PHE A 271 -11.47 -0.84 -8.60
CA PHE A 271 -12.72 -0.66 -7.84
C PHE A 271 -12.82 -1.58 -6.62
N ASP A 272 -12.52 -2.88 -6.77
CA ASP A 272 -12.57 -3.84 -5.65
C ASP A 272 -11.63 -3.46 -4.53
N PHE A 273 -10.38 -3.10 -4.87
CA PHE A 273 -9.38 -2.73 -3.88
C PHE A 273 -9.80 -1.47 -3.11
N PHE A 274 -10.37 -0.48 -3.82
CA PHE A 274 -10.89 0.72 -3.17
C PHE A 274 -12.09 0.40 -2.29
N MET A 275 -13.06 -0.37 -2.77
CA MET A 275 -14.25 -0.72 -1.99
C MET A 275 -13.91 -1.55 -0.76
N ASP A 276 -13.01 -2.52 -0.88
CA ASP A 276 -12.57 -3.33 0.24
C ASP A 276 -11.81 -2.48 1.28
N ALA A 277 -10.94 -1.56 0.84
CA ALA A 277 -10.27 -0.64 1.75
C ALA A 277 -11.24 0.29 2.46
N LEU A 278 -12.13 0.96 1.71
CA LEU A 278 -13.05 1.96 2.24
C LEU A 278 -14.12 1.37 3.16
N LYS A 279 -14.62 0.16 2.86
CA LYS A 279 -15.71 -0.48 3.63
C LYS A 279 -15.20 -1.30 4.82
N PHE A 280 -14.04 -1.95 4.70
CA PHE A 280 -13.55 -2.92 5.68
C PHE A 280 -12.29 -2.46 6.43
N GLY A 281 -11.83 -1.24 6.17
CA GLY A 281 -10.67 -0.68 6.86
C GLY A 281 -9.34 -1.33 6.46
N MET A 282 -9.22 -1.75 5.20
CA MET A 282 -7.98 -2.35 4.71
C MET A 282 -6.95 -1.29 4.38
N VAL A 283 -5.68 -1.68 4.41
CA VAL A 283 -4.57 -0.81 4.00
C VAL A 283 -4.19 -1.12 2.56
N LEU A 284 -4.06 -0.08 1.75
CA LEU A 284 -3.77 -0.18 0.33
C LEU A 284 -2.47 0.57 0.01
N PHE A 285 -1.45 -0.18 -0.41
CA PHE A 285 -0.18 0.35 -0.89
C PHE A 285 -0.19 0.33 -2.41
N ILE A 286 0.03 1.49 -3.05
CA ILE A 286 0.01 1.61 -4.52
C ILE A 286 1.27 2.32 -5.00
N ASP A 287 2.06 1.65 -5.81
CA ASP A 287 3.15 2.30 -6.52
C ASP A 287 2.65 2.92 -7.82
N GLU A 288 3.02 4.18 -8.07
CA GLU A 288 2.62 4.98 -9.23
C GLU A 288 1.09 5.08 -9.42
N LEU A 289 0.38 5.52 -8.37
CA LEU A 289 -1.08 5.67 -8.43
C LEU A 289 -1.53 6.53 -9.62
N ASP A 290 -0.80 7.61 -9.92
CA ASP A 290 -1.10 8.56 -10.98
C ASP A 290 -0.78 8.06 -12.41
N ALA A 291 -0.07 6.94 -12.56
CA ALA A 291 0.24 6.39 -13.89
C ALA A 291 -1.06 6.19 -14.70
N LYS A 292 -1.12 6.79 -15.91
CA LYS A 292 -2.29 6.75 -16.81
C LYS A 292 -3.59 7.36 -16.27
N LEU A 293 -3.54 8.11 -15.18
CA LEU A 293 -4.69 8.82 -14.63
C LEU A 293 -4.54 10.34 -14.81
N HIS A 294 -5.65 10.99 -15.07
CA HIS A 294 -5.69 12.45 -15.03
C HIS A 294 -5.59 12.92 -13.56
N PRO A 295 -4.86 14.00 -13.24
CA PRO A 295 -4.70 14.49 -11.85
C PRO A 295 -6.01 14.65 -11.07
N LEU A 296 -7.11 15.00 -11.73
CA LEU A 296 -8.43 15.07 -11.09
C LEU A 296 -8.96 13.70 -10.65
N LEU A 297 -8.64 12.62 -11.35
CA LEU A 297 -8.99 11.26 -10.91
C LEU A 297 -8.16 10.82 -9.72
N THR A 298 -6.86 11.14 -9.71
CA THR A 298 -6.00 10.92 -8.55
C THR A 298 -6.56 11.67 -7.32
N ARG A 299 -6.93 12.94 -7.48
CA ARG A 299 -7.59 13.73 -6.42
C ARG A 299 -8.91 13.11 -5.97
N TYR A 300 -9.71 12.60 -6.90
CA TYR A 300 -10.95 11.92 -6.58
C TYR A 300 -10.71 10.71 -5.70
N ILE A 301 -9.72 9.86 -6.03
CA ILE A 301 -9.34 8.70 -5.20
C ILE A 301 -8.91 9.15 -3.80
N ILE A 302 -8.02 10.15 -3.70
CA ILE A 302 -7.57 10.70 -2.41
C ILE A 302 -8.76 11.14 -1.56
N ASN A 303 -9.70 11.87 -2.16
CA ASN A 303 -10.89 12.34 -1.48
C ASN A 303 -11.82 11.23 -1.02
N LEU A 304 -11.87 10.07 -1.72
CA LEU A 304 -12.62 8.91 -1.24
C LEU A 304 -12.10 8.41 0.10
N PHE A 305 -10.78 8.43 0.30
CA PHE A 305 -10.17 8.01 1.56
C PHE A 305 -10.28 9.06 2.66
N HIS A 306 -10.23 10.36 2.32
CA HIS A 306 -10.35 11.44 3.31
C HIS A 306 -11.75 11.55 3.89
N LYS A 307 -12.81 11.45 3.07
CA LYS A 307 -14.19 11.67 3.48
C LYS A 307 -14.73 10.55 4.34
N GLU A 308 -15.34 10.88 5.47
CA GLU A 308 -15.94 9.92 6.39
C GLU A 308 -17.12 9.18 5.75
N GLU A 309 -17.90 9.84 4.90
CA GLU A 309 -19.06 9.26 4.23
C GLU A 309 -18.70 8.16 3.24
N THR A 310 -17.49 8.19 2.69
CA THR A 310 -16.99 7.18 1.75
C THR A 310 -16.05 6.17 2.42
N ASN A 311 -15.22 6.61 3.37
CA ASN A 311 -14.26 5.79 4.10
C ASN A 311 -14.81 5.34 5.45
N ILE A 312 -15.90 4.61 5.42
CA ILE A 312 -16.63 4.16 6.63
C ILE A 312 -15.83 3.13 7.46
N GLY A 313 -14.93 2.40 6.82
CA GLY A 313 -14.07 1.41 7.48
C GLY A 313 -12.76 1.99 8.01
N ASN A 314 -12.47 3.28 7.82
CA ASN A 314 -11.17 3.89 8.12
C ASN A 314 -10.00 3.24 7.37
N GLY A 315 -10.20 2.90 6.10
CA GLY A 315 -9.16 2.38 5.22
C GLY A 315 -8.04 3.40 5.02
N GLN A 316 -6.83 2.90 4.77
CA GLN A 316 -5.64 3.72 4.56
C GLN A 316 -5.11 3.55 3.13
N LEU A 317 -4.66 4.64 2.52
CA LEU A 317 -4.01 4.68 1.21
C LEU A 317 -2.58 5.22 1.35
N ILE A 318 -1.60 4.39 1.09
CA ILE A 318 -0.19 4.78 1.01
C ILE A 318 0.25 4.61 -0.45
N TYR A 319 0.72 5.67 -1.08
CA TYR A 319 1.05 5.57 -2.50
C TYR A 319 2.24 6.43 -2.91
N SER A 320 2.94 6.02 -3.96
CA SER A 320 3.92 6.85 -4.64
C SER A 320 3.30 7.59 -5.82
N THR A 321 3.84 8.76 -6.14
CA THR A 321 3.32 9.60 -7.22
C THR A 321 4.37 10.57 -7.76
N HIS A 322 4.17 10.98 -9.00
CA HIS A 322 4.86 12.11 -9.64
C HIS A 322 3.92 13.33 -9.86
N ASP A 323 2.66 13.19 -9.46
CA ASP A 323 1.63 14.23 -9.65
C ASP A 323 1.79 15.40 -8.68
N THR A 324 2.46 16.45 -9.12
CA THR A 324 2.64 17.69 -8.34
C THR A 324 1.41 18.59 -8.34
N VAL A 325 0.40 18.36 -9.18
CA VAL A 325 -0.85 19.13 -9.21
C VAL A 325 -1.62 18.95 -7.89
N ASN A 326 -1.60 17.73 -7.36
CA ASN A 326 -2.24 17.39 -6.11
C ASN A 326 -1.39 17.68 -4.86
N LEU A 327 -0.11 18.05 -5.03
CA LEU A 327 0.76 18.44 -3.93
C LEU A 327 0.43 19.86 -3.46
N ASN A 328 -0.62 20.01 -2.69
CA ASN A 328 -1.09 21.30 -2.20
C ASN A 328 -1.78 21.18 -0.83
N LYS A 329 -1.88 22.31 -0.13
CA LYS A 329 -2.46 22.41 1.21
C LYS A 329 -3.97 22.16 1.27
N ASP A 330 -4.69 22.28 0.14
CA ASP A 330 -6.14 22.08 0.11
C ASP A 330 -6.47 20.57 0.04
N THR A 331 -5.50 19.75 -0.38
CA THR A 331 -5.62 18.30 -0.47
C THR A 331 -5.00 17.60 0.74
N PHE A 332 -3.81 18.03 1.16
CA PHE A 332 -3.01 17.31 2.15
C PHE A 332 -2.64 18.14 3.37
N ARG A 333 -2.51 17.44 4.48
CA ARG A 333 -1.76 17.85 5.66
C ARG A 333 -0.26 17.65 5.39
N ARG A 334 0.58 18.38 6.11
CA ARG A 334 2.05 18.23 5.96
C ARG A 334 2.57 16.84 6.36
N ASP A 335 1.92 16.19 7.32
CA ASP A 335 2.28 14.84 7.78
C ASP A 335 1.81 13.72 6.83
N GLU A 336 0.93 14.01 5.88
CA GLU A 336 0.55 13.11 4.80
C GLU A 336 1.54 13.10 3.63
N ILE A 337 2.41 14.13 3.54
CA ILE A 337 3.35 14.31 2.44
C ILE A 337 4.73 13.80 2.85
N TRP A 338 5.25 12.87 2.07
CA TRP A 338 6.55 12.26 2.26
C TRP A 338 7.42 12.47 1.03
N PHE A 339 8.71 12.65 1.25
CA PHE A 339 9.71 12.79 0.21
C PHE A 339 10.72 11.65 0.28
N ALA A 340 11.01 11.04 -0.86
CA ALA A 340 12.09 10.10 -1.04
C ALA A 340 13.24 10.78 -1.76
N GLU A 341 14.41 10.81 -1.17
CA GLU A 341 15.61 11.45 -1.73
C GLU A 341 16.77 10.46 -1.72
N LYS A 342 17.57 10.49 -2.77
CA LYS A 342 18.75 9.68 -2.93
C LYS A 342 19.99 10.58 -2.87
N ASP A 343 20.91 10.26 -2.00
CA ASP A 343 22.16 11.01 -1.88
C ASP A 343 23.18 10.63 -2.99
N LYS A 344 24.33 11.31 -2.97
CA LYS A 344 25.43 11.06 -3.93
C LYS A 344 26.05 9.66 -3.82
N ASP A 345 25.91 9.00 -2.69
CA ASP A 345 26.40 7.65 -2.45
C ASP A 345 25.37 6.58 -2.81
N GLY A 346 24.20 7.01 -3.33
CA GLY A 346 23.10 6.17 -3.76
C GLY A 346 22.18 5.71 -2.63
N ILE A 347 22.32 6.25 -1.42
CA ILE A 347 21.50 5.90 -0.26
C ILE A 347 20.19 6.68 -0.31
N SER A 348 19.07 5.96 -0.25
CA SER A 348 17.75 6.57 -0.21
C SER A 348 17.31 6.84 1.22
N THR A 349 16.74 8.01 1.45
CA THR A 349 16.11 8.40 2.71
C THR A 349 14.69 8.87 2.46
N ILE A 350 13.82 8.70 3.48
CA ILE A 350 12.43 9.17 3.45
C ILE A 350 12.20 10.08 4.64
N TYR A 351 11.53 11.21 4.40
CA TYR A 351 11.16 12.16 5.43
C TYR A 351 9.80 12.80 5.15
N SER A 352 9.10 13.17 6.21
CA SER A 352 7.82 13.88 6.12
C SER A 352 8.03 15.38 5.94
N LEU A 353 7.14 16.03 5.19
CA LEU A 353 7.12 17.50 5.10
C LEU A 353 6.87 18.15 6.46
N SER A 354 6.19 17.47 7.39
CA SER A 354 5.96 17.98 8.75
C SER A 354 7.24 18.05 9.59
N ASP A 355 8.21 17.18 9.31
CA ASP A 355 9.48 17.09 10.03
C ASP A 355 10.59 17.88 9.34
N TYR A 356 10.35 18.26 8.08
CA TYR A 356 11.32 19.01 7.29
C TYR A 356 11.49 20.44 7.82
N LYS A 357 12.73 20.85 7.94
CA LYS A 357 13.11 22.19 8.43
C LYS A 357 13.90 22.95 7.38
N ILE A 358 13.45 24.14 7.08
CA ILE A 358 14.20 25.09 6.25
C ILE A 358 14.90 26.06 7.19
N LYS A 359 16.26 26.04 7.27
CA LYS A 359 17.05 26.88 8.17
C LYS A 359 16.50 26.85 9.61
N ASP A 360 16.32 25.62 10.14
CA ASP A 360 15.80 25.37 11.50
C ASP A 360 14.33 25.77 11.75
N THR A 361 13.62 26.23 10.72
CA THR A 361 12.20 26.59 10.81
C THR A 361 11.34 25.54 10.10
N LYS A 362 10.27 25.06 10.76
CA LYS A 362 9.30 24.17 10.13
C LYS A 362 8.61 24.85 8.96
N VAL A 363 8.19 24.05 7.96
CA VAL A 363 7.42 24.53 6.81
C VAL A 363 6.15 25.23 7.30
N ARG A 364 5.90 26.45 6.81
CA ARG A 364 4.76 27.27 7.22
C ARG A 364 3.46 26.76 6.58
N ASN A 365 2.33 27.03 7.24
CA ASN A 365 1.00 26.65 6.75
C ASN A 365 0.57 27.40 5.48
N ASP A 366 1.19 28.56 5.20
CA ASP A 366 0.95 29.38 4.01
C ASP A 366 1.85 29.01 2.82
N ALA A 367 2.71 28.00 2.95
CA ALA A 367 3.61 27.54 1.91
C ALA A 367 2.84 26.98 0.70
N THR A 368 3.41 27.18 -0.48
CA THR A 368 2.87 26.61 -1.73
C THR A 368 3.64 25.34 -2.05
N TYR A 369 3.15 24.18 -1.54
CA TYR A 369 3.91 22.93 -1.51
C TYR A 369 4.46 22.51 -2.87
N ASN A 370 3.65 22.55 -3.94
CA ASN A 370 4.09 22.18 -5.28
C ASN A 370 5.19 23.13 -5.84
N LYS A 371 5.01 24.44 -5.68
CA LYS A 371 6.02 25.41 -6.14
C LYS A 371 7.31 25.28 -5.37
N ASP A 372 7.23 25.15 -4.07
CA ASP A 372 8.39 25.00 -3.20
C ASP A 372 9.11 23.67 -3.47
N TYR A 373 8.39 22.58 -3.72
CA TYR A 373 8.96 21.31 -4.15
C TYR A 373 9.68 21.44 -5.50
N LEU A 374 9.01 21.95 -6.53
CA LEU A 374 9.58 22.11 -7.87
C LEU A 374 10.78 23.08 -7.89
N SER A 375 10.87 24.01 -6.93
CA SER A 375 12.04 24.87 -6.77
C SER A 375 13.20 24.23 -5.96
N GLY A 376 13.05 22.97 -5.53
CA GLY A 376 14.05 22.24 -4.76
C GLY A 376 14.12 22.59 -3.28
N ARG A 377 13.17 23.37 -2.76
CA ARG A 377 13.16 23.79 -1.35
C ARG A 377 13.07 22.66 -0.35
N TYR A 378 12.42 21.57 -0.76
CA TYR A 378 12.20 20.37 0.07
C TYR A 378 13.17 19.24 -0.26
N GLY A 379 14.13 19.43 -1.19
CA GLY A 379 14.95 18.35 -1.73
C GLY A 379 14.13 17.41 -2.65
N ALA A 380 14.58 16.20 -2.80
CA ALA A 380 13.90 15.10 -3.51
C ALA A 380 13.51 15.40 -4.98
N ILE A 381 14.13 16.39 -5.62
CA ILE A 381 13.93 16.74 -7.03
C ILE A 381 15.02 16.12 -7.91
N PRO A 382 14.75 15.90 -9.22
CA PRO A 382 15.78 15.48 -10.16
C PRO A 382 16.88 16.55 -10.30
N VAL A 383 18.13 16.11 -10.25
CA VAL A 383 19.28 16.94 -10.65
C VAL A 383 19.49 16.69 -12.14
N LEU A 384 19.30 17.71 -12.95
CA LEU A 384 19.49 17.65 -14.40
C LEU A 384 20.82 18.31 -14.75
N GLU A 385 21.63 17.62 -15.53
CA GLU A 385 22.87 18.12 -16.12
C GLU A 385 22.66 18.42 -17.61
N ASP A 386 23.40 19.40 -18.15
CA ASP A 386 23.31 19.72 -19.57
C ASP A 386 23.89 18.59 -20.40
N PHE A 387 23.11 18.09 -21.37
CA PHE A 387 23.59 17.12 -22.34
C PHE A 387 24.22 17.84 -23.56
N ASN A 388 25.56 17.79 -23.64
CA ASN A 388 26.29 18.32 -24.79
C ASN A 388 26.52 17.21 -25.81
N ILE A 389 25.99 17.39 -27.03
CA ILE A 389 26.33 16.55 -28.19
C ILE A 389 27.65 17.06 -28.71
N LEU A 390 28.74 16.29 -28.58
CA LEU A 390 30.05 16.57 -29.14
C LEU A 390 30.06 16.33 -30.65
#